data_30e0eefb5746172e317b9c220036f02f
#
_entry.id   30e0eefb5746172e317b9c220036f02f
#
_cell.length_a   1.000
_cell.length_b   1.000
_cell.length_c   1.000
_cell.angle_alpha   90.00
_cell.angle_beta   90.00
_cell.angle_gamma   90.00
#
_symmetry.space_group_name_H-M   'P 1'
#
loop_
_entity.id
_entity.type
_entity.pdbx_description
1 polymer ?
#
loop_
_entity_poly.entity_id
_entity_poly.type
_entity_poly.pdbx_seq_one_letter_code
_entity_poly.pdbx_strand_id
1 'polypeptide(L)'
;MTKISAILPLKTRGRHYADNIGRCDILFSSLRHFTTPDTFARFVLVVPHDEIEAVKGYAKAWSDFPLEIVDESEHLAIFNEFSQRHQIRGWHRQQIIKLYAPALIDTEYFLVFDPDCFATHPFTADTLVIDGKALTHYLPRTTESRFWRDSAKLLDQDPHLDRDGLWWTPTILSRTLCLHLQRRLEEQYKTDWRRVLLSHYTLDWTEYTLYWLNAEREGLLERYHARPGPGQRTLHAAESVWYVDMMQDWDARRHFALESDGLFAVVQSNTHISPQQVVEKLSPYFPITLQPYKRDKAFALRVAELYSAVVRRAFKGVRKLFGR
;
A
#
# COMPACT_ATOMS: atom_id res chain seq x y z
N MET A 1 19.09 -3.75 -19.31
CA MET A 1 18.84 -3.67 -17.85
C MET A 1 17.36 -3.84 -17.63
N THR A 2 16.97 -4.72 -16.76
CA THR A 2 15.59 -4.88 -16.32
C THR A 2 15.13 -3.56 -15.71
N LYS A 3 13.93 -3.11 -16.03
CA LYS A 3 13.28 -1.97 -15.36
C LYS A 3 11.94 -2.42 -14.79
N ILE A 4 11.56 -1.87 -13.66
CA ILE A 4 10.27 -2.09 -13.03
C ILE A 4 9.52 -0.77 -12.96
N SER A 5 8.21 -0.76 -13.11
CA SER A 5 7.42 0.43 -12.79
C SER A 5 7.01 0.42 -11.33
N ALA A 6 6.54 1.56 -10.82
CA ALA A 6 5.92 1.64 -9.51
C ALA A 6 4.56 2.32 -9.60
N ILE A 7 3.64 1.95 -8.71
CA ILE A 7 2.35 2.59 -8.54
C ILE A 7 2.11 2.94 -7.08
N LEU A 8 1.61 4.16 -6.85
CA LEU A 8 1.28 4.69 -5.53
C LEU A 8 -0.06 5.42 -5.59
N PRO A 9 -1.16 4.81 -5.12
CA PRO A 9 -2.39 5.53 -4.87
C PRO A 9 -2.17 6.58 -3.78
N LEU A 10 -2.31 7.86 -4.12
CA LEU A 10 -2.00 8.96 -3.19
C LEU A 10 -3.19 9.87 -2.98
N LYS A 11 -3.69 9.90 -1.75
CA LYS A 11 -4.67 10.85 -1.26
C LYS A 11 -4.07 11.64 -0.10
N THR A 12 -4.31 12.96 -0.05
CA THR A 12 -3.72 13.85 0.96
C THR A 12 -4.75 14.48 1.90
N ARG A 13 -6.05 14.33 1.58
CA ARG A 13 -7.15 14.87 2.37
C ARG A 13 -7.97 13.78 3.04
N GLY A 14 -8.43 14.07 4.25
CA GLY A 14 -9.26 13.16 5.04
C GLY A 14 -8.50 12.51 6.21
N ARG A 15 -9.25 11.84 7.08
CA ARG A 15 -8.80 11.41 8.41
C ARG A 15 -7.50 10.59 8.41
N HIS A 16 -7.33 9.68 7.47
CA HIS A 16 -6.17 8.77 7.45
C HIS A 16 -5.07 9.23 6.48
N TYR A 17 -5.29 10.30 5.74
CA TYR A 17 -4.44 10.73 4.62
C TYR A 17 -3.72 12.05 4.85
N ALA A 18 -4.06 12.78 5.95
CA ALA A 18 -3.56 14.12 6.22
C ALA A 18 -2.03 14.22 6.32
N ASP A 19 -1.37 13.12 6.66
CA ASP A 19 0.09 13.04 6.81
C ASP A 19 0.77 12.33 5.63
N ASN A 20 0.04 11.98 4.57
CA ASN A 20 0.59 11.19 3.46
C ASN A 20 1.70 11.93 2.69
N ILE A 21 1.71 13.26 2.64
CA ILE A 21 2.82 14.00 2.05
C ILE A 21 4.11 13.76 2.85
N GLY A 22 4.08 13.92 4.18
CA GLY A 22 5.26 13.64 5.01
C GLY A 22 5.69 12.16 4.96
N ARG A 23 4.73 11.23 4.81
CA ARG A 23 5.05 9.81 4.59
C ARG A 23 5.70 9.58 3.24
N CYS A 24 5.22 10.21 2.17
CA CYS A 24 5.86 10.20 0.87
C CYS A 24 7.28 10.78 0.92
N ASP A 25 7.51 11.84 1.71
CA ASP A 25 8.86 12.38 1.90
C ASP A 25 9.81 11.33 2.50
N ILE A 26 9.34 10.53 3.46
CA ILE A 26 10.12 9.42 4.04
C ILE A 26 10.34 8.33 2.98
N LEU A 27 9.29 7.93 2.25
CA LEU A 27 9.38 6.92 1.19
C LEU A 27 10.42 7.35 0.14
N PHE A 28 10.27 8.53 -0.47
CA PHE A 28 11.16 8.99 -1.52
C PHE A 28 12.59 9.28 -1.02
N SER A 29 12.75 9.72 0.24
CA SER A 29 14.08 9.86 0.87
C SER A 29 14.77 8.50 1.02
N SER A 30 14.05 7.48 1.46
CA SER A 30 14.59 6.12 1.57
C SER A 30 14.91 5.52 0.20
N LEU A 31 14.04 5.68 -0.79
CA LEU A 31 14.31 5.24 -2.16
C LEU A 31 15.55 5.92 -2.74
N ARG A 32 15.71 7.24 -2.56
CA ARG A 32 16.90 7.98 -3.00
C ARG A 32 18.19 7.48 -2.38
N HIS A 33 18.11 6.99 -1.14
CA HIS A 33 19.27 6.49 -0.42
C HIS A 33 19.63 5.04 -0.79
N PHE A 34 18.62 4.19 -1.02
CA PHE A 34 18.80 2.75 -1.17
C PHE A 34 18.65 2.24 -2.60
N THR A 35 18.26 3.08 -3.56
CA THR A 35 18.21 2.71 -4.97
C THR A 35 18.55 3.91 -5.86
N THR A 36 18.55 3.69 -7.17
CA THR A 36 18.76 4.75 -8.15
C THR A 36 17.45 5.02 -8.91
N PRO A 37 17.19 6.27 -9.35
CA PRO A 37 15.97 6.62 -10.07
C PRO A 37 15.72 5.79 -11.35
N ASP A 38 16.79 5.34 -12.03
CA ASP A 38 16.74 4.50 -13.23
C ASP A 38 16.31 3.05 -12.96
N THR A 39 16.21 2.63 -11.71
CA THR A 39 15.54 1.39 -11.30
C THR A 39 14.11 1.36 -11.79
N PHE A 40 13.44 2.52 -11.80
CA PHE A 40 12.06 2.66 -12.24
C PHE A 40 11.95 3.13 -13.69
N ALA A 41 11.16 2.41 -14.49
CA ALA A 41 10.78 2.87 -15.83
C ALA A 41 9.79 4.04 -15.75
N ARG A 42 8.83 3.93 -14.82
CA ARG A 42 7.80 4.93 -14.49
C ARG A 42 7.45 4.79 -13.00
N PHE A 43 7.15 5.90 -12.36
CA PHE A 43 6.61 5.92 -11.00
C PHE A 43 5.28 6.69 -11.02
N VAL A 44 4.17 5.94 -11.03
CA VAL A 44 2.83 6.50 -11.23
C VAL A 44 2.18 6.84 -9.90
N LEU A 45 1.85 8.11 -9.69
CA LEU A 45 1.03 8.59 -8.57
C LEU A 45 -0.41 8.73 -9.05
N VAL A 46 -1.34 7.93 -8.55
CA VAL A 46 -2.76 8.04 -8.88
C VAL A 46 -3.44 8.89 -7.82
N VAL A 47 -3.94 10.06 -8.21
CA VAL A 47 -4.36 11.13 -7.31
C VAL A 47 -5.81 11.54 -7.60
N PRO A 48 -6.67 11.79 -6.58
CA PRO A 48 -7.99 12.37 -6.78
C PRO A 48 -7.91 13.71 -7.52
N HIS A 49 -8.85 13.97 -8.42
CA HIS A 49 -8.88 15.16 -9.28
C HIS A 49 -8.66 16.48 -8.51
N ASP A 50 -9.35 16.65 -7.41
CA ASP A 50 -9.31 17.87 -6.59
C ASP A 50 -8.00 18.04 -5.77
N GLU A 51 -7.10 17.05 -5.79
CA GLU A 51 -5.82 17.07 -5.07
C GLU A 51 -4.60 17.18 -6.01
N ILE A 52 -4.79 17.07 -7.34
CA ILE A 52 -3.70 17.01 -8.35
C ILE A 52 -2.76 18.21 -8.25
N GLU A 53 -3.28 19.43 -8.28
CA GLU A 53 -2.44 20.63 -8.26
C GLU A 53 -1.63 20.76 -6.96
N ALA A 54 -2.20 20.33 -5.84
CA ALA A 54 -1.46 20.29 -4.58
C ALA A 54 -0.34 19.24 -4.62
N VAL A 55 -0.63 18.04 -5.13
CA VAL A 55 0.35 16.96 -5.24
C VAL A 55 1.45 17.31 -6.25
N LYS A 56 1.15 17.94 -7.38
CA LYS A 56 2.15 18.46 -8.32
C LYS A 56 3.14 19.42 -7.64
N GLY A 57 2.64 20.24 -6.72
CA GLY A 57 3.47 21.14 -5.91
C GLY A 57 4.47 20.39 -5.05
N TYR A 58 4.02 19.37 -4.33
CA TYR A 58 4.85 18.54 -3.46
C TYR A 58 5.79 17.61 -4.25
N ALA A 59 5.34 17.05 -5.36
CA ALA A 59 6.11 16.12 -6.18
C ALA A 59 7.40 16.72 -6.76
N LYS A 60 7.54 18.04 -6.78
CA LYS A 60 8.79 18.72 -7.17
C LYS A 60 9.98 18.28 -6.31
N ALA A 61 9.77 17.97 -5.04
CA ALA A 61 10.82 17.47 -4.15
C ALA A 61 11.21 16.01 -4.43
N TRP A 62 10.43 15.29 -5.23
CA TRP A 62 10.67 13.90 -5.62
C TRP A 62 10.99 13.77 -7.12
N SER A 63 11.28 14.89 -7.81
CA SER A 63 11.44 14.99 -9.27
C SER A 63 12.67 14.30 -9.83
N ASP A 64 13.55 13.77 -9.00
CA ASP A 64 14.66 12.88 -9.39
C ASP A 64 14.15 11.49 -9.84
N PHE A 65 12.94 11.09 -9.45
CA PHE A 65 12.28 9.88 -9.94
C PHE A 65 11.45 10.17 -11.21
N PRO A 66 11.23 9.17 -12.09
CA PRO A 66 10.40 9.31 -13.29
C PRO A 66 8.91 9.36 -12.95
N LEU A 67 8.50 10.41 -12.20
CA LEU A 67 7.15 10.58 -11.68
C LEU A 67 6.17 10.94 -12.79
N GLU A 68 5.01 10.29 -12.72
CA GLU A 68 3.83 10.63 -13.50
C GLU A 68 2.63 10.76 -12.56
N ILE A 69 1.97 11.91 -12.59
CA ILE A 69 0.76 12.15 -11.80
C ILE A 69 -0.45 11.93 -12.69
N VAL A 70 -1.27 10.96 -12.32
CA VAL A 70 -2.44 10.51 -13.06
C VAL A 70 -3.70 10.90 -12.30
N ASP A 71 -4.64 11.51 -13.00
CA ASP A 71 -5.97 11.84 -12.46
C ASP A 71 -6.82 10.58 -12.31
N GLU A 72 -7.16 10.24 -11.06
CA GLU A 72 -8.04 9.11 -10.76
C GLU A 72 -9.37 9.20 -11.53
N SER A 73 -9.93 10.39 -11.70
CA SER A 73 -11.26 10.59 -12.31
C SER A 73 -11.26 10.39 -13.83
N GLU A 74 -10.15 10.65 -14.51
CA GLU A 74 -10.02 10.43 -15.96
C GLU A 74 -9.96 8.93 -16.29
N HIS A 75 -9.33 8.14 -15.43
CA HIS A 75 -9.13 6.71 -15.64
C HIS A 75 -10.18 5.84 -14.95
N LEU A 76 -10.74 6.29 -13.84
CA LEU A 76 -11.65 5.54 -12.98
C LEU A 76 -12.93 6.33 -12.68
N ALA A 77 -13.52 6.95 -13.71
CA ALA A 77 -14.79 7.70 -13.61
C ALA A 77 -15.93 6.91 -12.94
N ILE A 78 -15.86 5.57 -13.01
CA ILE A 78 -16.78 4.66 -12.33
C ILE A 78 -16.88 4.90 -10.82
N PHE A 79 -15.84 5.41 -10.18
CA PHE A 79 -15.88 5.74 -8.74
C PHE A 79 -16.89 6.84 -8.45
N ASN A 80 -17.05 7.82 -9.35
CA ASN A 80 -18.01 8.90 -9.20
C ASN A 80 -19.45 8.37 -9.34
N GLU A 81 -19.71 7.46 -10.29
CA GLU A 81 -21.01 6.83 -10.46
C GLU A 81 -21.43 6.04 -9.20
N PHE A 82 -20.51 5.27 -8.64
CA PHE A 82 -20.78 4.48 -7.43
C PHE A 82 -20.90 5.35 -6.18
N SER A 83 -20.08 6.40 -6.04
CA SER A 83 -20.11 7.30 -4.88
C SER A 83 -21.44 8.05 -4.74
N GLN A 84 -22.16 8.27 -5.83
CA GLN A 84 -23.52 8.86 -5.80
C GLN A 84 -24.58 7.92 -5.21
N ARG A 85 -24.34 6.61 -5.26
CA ARG A 85 -25.30 5.58 -4.84
C ARG A 85 -24.88 4.85 -3.56
N HIS A 86 -23.59 4.73 -3.31
CA HIS A 86 -23.02 3.94 -2.21
C HIS A 86 -21.77 4.63 -1.65
N GLN A 87 -21.55 4.52 -0.32
CA GLN A 87 -20.30 4.95 0.28
C GLN A 87 -19.20 3.92 -0.01
N ILE A 88 -18.40 4.19 -1.06
CA ILE A 88 -17.21 3.38 -1.32
C ILE A 88 -16.14 3.73 -0.29
N ARG A 89 -15.68 2.73 0.47
CA ARG A 89 -14.54 2.90 1.38
C ARG A 89 -13.30 3.28 0.57
N GLY A 90 -12.53 4.26 1.03
CA GLY A 90 -11.25 4.64 0.41
C GLY A 90 -10.30 3.47 0.23
N TRP A 91 -10.36 2.49 1.13
CA TRP A 91 -9.62 1.26 1.06
C TRP A 91 -9.91 0.43 -0.22
N HIS A 92 -11.19 0.19 -0.57
CA HIS A 92 -11.53 -0.52 -1.81
C HIS A 92 -11.14 0.25 -3.08
N ARG A 93 -11.17 1.60 -3.04
CA ARG A 93 -10.68 2.41 -4.18
C ARG A 93 -9.20 2.16 -4.43
N GLN A 94 -8.37 2.15 -3.39
CA GLN A 94 -6.94 1.86 -3.52
C GLN A 94 -6.68 0.48 -4.12
N GLN A 95 -7.43 -0.55 -3.69
CA GLN A 95 -7.32 -1.91 -4.23
C GLN A 95 -7.59 -1.93 -5.75
N ILE A 96 -8.65 -1.25 -6.20
CA ILE A 96 -8.99 -1.16 -7.62
C ILE A 96 -7.93 -0.39 -8.40
N ILE A 97 -7.40 0.71 -7.86
CA ILE A 97 -6.31 1.48 -8.50
C ILE A 97 -5.09 0.59 -8.73
N LYS A 98 -4.70 -0.20 -7.74
CA LYS A 98 -3.55 -1.11 -7.82
C LYS A 98 -3.76 -2.18 -8.89
N LEU A 99 -4.95 -2.75 -8.99
CA LEU A 99 -5.30 -3.69 -10.08
C LEU A 99 -5.45 -3.02 -11.45
N TYR A 100 -5.73 -1.71 -11.51
CA TYR A 100 -5.82 -0.94 -12.76
C TYR A 100 -4.45 -0.55 -13.33
N ALA A 101 -3.37 -0.71 -12.57
CA ALA A 101 -2.01 -0.38 -12.99
C ALA A 101 -1.63 -0.86 -14.41
N PRO A 102 -2.06 -2.04 -14.90
CA PRO A 102 -1.80 -2.49 -16.28
C PRO A 102 -2.18 -1.51 -17.39
N ALA A 103 -3.12 -0.62 -17.14
CA ALA A 103 -3.52 0.42 -18.10
C ALA A 103 -2.62 1.66 -18.06
N LEU A 104 -1.78 1.80 -17.03
CA LEU A 104 -0.95 2.96 -16.77
C LEU A 104 0.55 2.70 -16.99
N ILE A 105 0.96 1.42 -17.10
CA ILE A 105 2.35 0.99 -17.19
C ILE A 105 2.56 0.00 -18.33
N ASP A 106 3.81 -0.06 -18.84
CA ASP A 106 4.20 -0.96 -19.92
C ASP A 106 5.12 -2.10 -19.48
N THR A 107 5.72 -2.02 -18.28
CA THR A 107 6.59 -3.07 -17.75
C THR A 107 5.77 -4.28 -17.30
N GLU A 108 6.34 -5.49 -17.44
CA GLU A 108 5.69 -6.72 -16.98
C GLU A 108 5.49 -6.72 -15.47
N TYR A 109 6.45 -6.18 -14.72
CA TYR A 109 6.40 -6.11 -13.27
C TYR A 109 6.30 -4.68 -12.78
N PHE A 110 5.54 -4.50 -11.72
CA PHE A 110 5.43 -3.21 -11.04
C PHE A 110 5.37 -3.37 -9.53
N LEU A 111 6.07 -2.49 -8.85
CA LEU A 111 6.10 -2.40 -7.40
C LEU A 111 4.91 -1.54 -6.93
N VAL A 112 4.11 -2.10 -6.05
CA VAL A 112 2.97 -1.42 -5.44
C VAL A 112 3.43 -0.82 -4.12
N PHE A 113 3.27 0.49 -3.96
CA PHE A 113 3.53 1.20 -2.71
C PHE A 113 2.25 1.75 -2.08
N ASP A 114 2.29 1.86 -0.76
CA ASP A 114 1.48 2.78 0.03
C ASP A 114 2.39 3.89 0.58
N PRO A 115 1.89 5.09 0.89
CA PRO A 115 2.72 6.22 1.34
C PRO A 115 3.57 5.95 2.59
N ASP A 116 3.16 4.98 3.40
CA ASP A 116 3.73 4.64 4.71
C ASP A 116 4.82 3.55 4.66
N CYS A 117 5.26 3.19 3.45
CA CYS A 117 6.40 2.32 3.21
C CYS A 117 7.73 3.10 3.21
N PHE A 118 8.82 2.42 3.50
CA PHE A 118 10.18 2.93 3.29
C PHE A 118 11.16 1.79 3.01
N ALA A 119 12.20 2.09 2.20
CA ALA A 119 13.28 1.15 1.92
C ALA A 119 14.27 1.09 3.11
N THR A 120 14.87 -0.07 3.33
CA THR A 120 15.81 -0.34 4.44
C THR A 120 17.18 -0.79 3.96
N HIS A 121 17.28 -1.32 2.75
CA HIS A 121 18.52 -1.84 2.17
C HIS A 121 18.64 -1.50 0.68
N PRO A 122 19.88 -1.48 0.14
CA PRO A 122 20.11 -1.28 -1.28
C PRO A 122 19.42 -2.33 -2.14
N PHE A 123 18.79 -1.89 -3.24
CA PHE A 123 18.17 -2.75 -4.23
C PHE A 123 18.21 -2.12 -5.63
N THR A 124 18.06 -2.95 -6.64
CA THR A 124 17.92 -2.60 -8.05
C THR A 124 16.72 -3.34 -8.63
N ALA A 125 16.37 -3.06 -9.90
CA ALA A 125 15.34 -3.83 -10.58
C ALA A 125 15.71 -5.32 -10.68
N ASP A 126 17.00 -5.66 -10.84
CA ASP A 126 17.46 -7.05 -10.90
C ASP A 126 17.39 -7.75 -9.52
N THR A 127 17.43 -7.00 -8.42
CA THR A 127 17.15 -7.52 -7.06
C THR A 127 15.66 -7.88 -6.91
N LEU A 128 14.79 -7.11 -7.53
CA LEU A 128 13.34 -7.25 -7.43
C LEU A 128 12.74 -8.25 -8.43
N VAL A 129 13.44 -8.45 -9.57
CA VAL A 129 13.03 -9.40 -10.63
C VAL A 129 14.18 -10.35 -10.88
N ILE A 130 14.07 -11.57 -10.34
CA ILE A 130 15.11 -12.60 -10.37
C ILE A 130 14.74 -13.62 -11.43
N ASP A 131 15.62 -13.84 -12.42
CA ASP A 131 15.39 -14.77 -13.53
C ASP A 131 14.04 -14.57 -14.24
N GLY A 132 13.64 -13.29 -14.40
CA GLY A 132 12.38 -12.92 -15.02
C GLY A 132 11.14 -13.14 -14.17
N LYS A 133 11.29 -13.34 -12.85
CA LYS A 133 10.20 -13.54 -11.89
C LYS A 133 10.24 -12.51 -10.77
N ALA A 134 9.09 -12.06 -10.33
CA ALA A 134 9.00 -11.11 -9.21
C ALA A 134 9.40 -11.76 -7.89
N LEU A 135 10.33 -11.10 -7.17
CA LEU A 135 10.64 -11.45 -5.78
C LEU A 135 9.37 -11.33 -4.93
N THR A 136 9.03 -12.37 -4.19
CA THR A 136 7.75 -12.44 -3.48
C THR A 136 7.96 -12.87 -2.04
N HIS A 137 7.32 -12.14 -1.14
CA HIS A 137 7.24 -12.49 0.27
C HIS A 137 5.98 -13.33 0.52
N TYR A 138 6.19 -14.56 0.94
CA TYR A 138 5.12 -15.54 1.18
C TYR A 138 4.71 -15.54 2.66
N LEU A 139 3.43 -15.43 2.93
CA LEU A 139 2.85 -15.34 4.26
C LEU A 139 1.72 -16.36 4.44
N PRO A 140 1.57 -16.96 5.65
CA PRO A 140 0.47 -17.88 5.93
C PRO A 140 -0.89 -17.21 5.73
N ARG A 141 -1.79 -17.83 4.96
CA ARG A 141 -3.17 -17.32 4.72
C ARG A 141 -4.03 -17.33 5.96
N THR A 142 -3.66 -18.13 6.95
CA THR A 142 -4.35 -18.18 8.25
C THR A 142 -4.29 -16.88 9.03
N THR A 143 -3.24 -16.08 8.85
CA THR A 143 -3.03 -14.82 9.57
C THR A 143 -4.14 -13.80 9.26
N GLU A 144 -4.56 -13.71 7.98
CA GLU A 144 -5.67 -12.83 7.54
C GLU A 144 -6.70 -13.62 6.73
N SER A 145 -7.16 -14.73 7.29
CA SER A 145 -8.03 -15.69 6.62
C SER A 145 -9.32 -15.08 6.07
N ARG A 146 -9.80 -13.95 6.62
CA ARG A 146 -10.98 -13.25 6.14
C ARG A 146 -10.80 -12.73 4.72
N PHE A 147 -9.68 -12.09 4.42
CA PHE A 147 -9.38 -11.58 3.07
C PHE A 147 -9.36 -12.70 2.03
N TRP A 148 -8.77 -13.84 2.38
CA TRP A 148 -8.70 -15.00 1.52
C TRP A 148 -10.08 -15.62 1.26
N ARG A 149 -10.90 -15.80 2.31
CA ARG A 149 -12.26 -16.34 2.17
C ARG A 149 -13.16 -15.45 1.35
N ASP A 150 -13.10 -14.14 1.55
CA ASP A 150 -13.98 -13.21 0.83
C ASP A 150 -13.54 -13.02 -0.63
N SER A 151 -12.25 -13.03 -0.92
CA SER A 151 -11.75 -13.08 -2.28
C SER A 151 -12.09 -14.41 -2.99
N ALA A 152 -11.98 -15.53 -2.29
CA ALA A 152 -12.33 -16.83 -2.83
C ALA A 152 -13.82 -16.94 -3.18
N LYS A 153 -14.72 -16.40 -2.34
CA LYS A 153 -16.16 -16.29 -2.65
C LYS A 153 -16.40 -15.52 -3.96
N LEU A 154 -15.69 -14.39 -4.13
CA LEU A 154 -15.83 -13.55 -5.31
C LEU A 154 -15.32 -14.26 -6.58
N LEU A 155 -14.33 -15.12 -6.46
CA LEU A 155 -13.76 -15.89 -7.54
C LEU A 155 -14.39 -17.28 -7.72
N ASP A 156 -15.38 -17.64 -6.91
CA ASP A 156 -16.01 -18.99 -6.88
C ASP A 156 -14.96 -20.12 -6.83
N GLN A 157 -14.15 -20.13 -5.78
CA GLN A 157 -13.10 -21.12 -5.55
C GLN A 157 -12.77 -21.32 -4.07
N ASP A 158 -11.94 -22.34 -3.76
CA ASP A 158 -11.43 -22.58 -2.41
C ASP A 158 -10.37 -21.54 -2.02
N PRO A 159 -10.38 -21.00 -0.79
CA PRO A 159 -9.35 -20.07 -0.29
C PRO A 159 -8.01 -20.75 0.01
N HIS A 160 -7.94 -22.08 0.09
CA HIS A 160 -6.74 -22.87 0.40
C HIS A 160 -5.95 -22.28 1.60
N LEU A 161 -6.61 -22.19 2.77
CA LEU A 161 -6.05 -21.55 3.96
C LEU A 161 -4.84 -22.29 4.55
N ASP A 162 -4.61 -23.52 4.13
CA ASP A 162 -3.43 -24.34 4.46
C ASP A 162 -2.16 -23.95 3.71
N ARG A 163 -2.26 -22.95 2.80
CA ARG A 163 -1.15 -22.48 1.96
C ARG A 163 -0.66 -21.10 2.37
N ASP A 164 0.49 -20.73 1.82
CA ASP A 164 1.00 -19.38 1.85
C ASP A 164 0.44 -18.54 0.69
N GLY A 165 0.54 -17.23 0.82
CA GLY A 165 0.12 -16.30 -0.22
C GLY A 165 0.72 -14.91 -0.03
N LEU A 166 0.27 -13.97 -0.83
CA LEU A 166 0.69 -12.59 -0.87
C LEU A 166 -0.43 -11.69 -0.33
N TRP A 167 -0.14 -10.80 0.63
CA TRP A 167 -1.16 -9.88 1.14
C TRP A 167 -0.62 -8.58 1.80
N TRP A 168 0.69 -8.32 1.76
CA TRP A 168 1.32 -7.10 2.31
C TRP A 168 1.79 -6.14 1.22
N THR A 169 1.80 -4.84 1.55
CA THR A 169 2.46 -3.76 0.79
C THR A 169 3.79 -3.40 1.47
N PRO A 170 4.89 -3.11 0.71
CA PRO A 170 4.96 -3.14 -0.74
C PRO A 170 5.06 -4.55 -1.31
N THR A 171 4.60 -4.72 -2.55
CA THR A 171 4.69 -5.99 -3.26
C THR A 171 4.87 -5.77 -4.75
N ILE A 172 5.31 -6.81 -5.44
CA ILE A 172 5.48 -6.77 -6.90
C ILE A 172 4.37 -7.60 -7.53
N LEU A 173 3.62 -6.97 -8.43
CA LEU A 173 2.59 -7.63 -9.23
C LEU A 173 3.05 -7.75 -10.69
N SER A 174 2.54 -8.78 -11.37
CA SER A 174 2.67 -8.98 -12.80
C SER A 174 1.51 -8.30 -13.53
N ARG A 175 1.84 -7.50 -14.54
CA ARG A 175 0.87 -6.89 -15.46
C ARG A 175 -0.02 -7.94 -16.11
N THR A 176 0.60 -9.00 -16.62
CA THR A 176 -0.11 -10.12 -17.27
C THR A 176 -1.11 -10.76 -16.32
N LEU A 177 -0.73 -11.07 -15.09
CA LEU A 177 -1.62 -11.72 -14.12
C LEU A 177 -2.77 -10.80 -13.66
N CYS A 178 -2.54 -9.50 -13.53
CA CYS A 178 -3.61 -8.53 -13.28
C CYS A 178 -4.64 -8.52 -14.42
N LEU A 179 -4.19 -8.51 -15.68
CA LEU A 179 -5.09 -8.60 -16.84
C LEU A 179 -5.86 -9.92 -16.92
N HIS A 180 -5.25 -11.03 -16.49
CA HIS A 180 -5.95 -12.31 -16.37
C HIS A 180 -7.06 -12.26 -15.34
N LEU A 181 -6.80 -11.68 -14.16
CA LEU A 181 -7.83 -11.49 -13.13
C LEU A 181 -8.98 -10.62 -13.63
N GLN A 182 -8.67 -9.48 -14.27
CA GLN A 182 -9.68 -8.56 -14.81
C GLN A 182 -10.60 -9.29 -15.79
N ARG A 183 -10.03 -9.99 -16.78
CA ARG A 183 -10.80 -10.77 -17.76
C ARG A 183 -11.66 -11.84 -17.10
N ARG A 184 -11.11 -12.59 -16.16
CA ARG A 184 -11.89 -13.61 -15.43
C ARG A 184 -13.12 -13.02 -14.75
N LEU A 185 -12.96 -11.90 -14.04
CA LEU A 185 -14.07 -11.22 -13.39
C LEU A 185 -15.14 -10.78 -14.41
N GLU A 186 -14.72 -10.23 -15.56
CA GLU A 186 -15.62 -9.80 -16.62
C GLU A 186 -16.34 -11.01 -17.27
N GLU A 187 -15.65 -12.10 -17.50
CA GLU A 187 -16.22 -13.34 -18.05
C GLU A 187 -17.20 -14.00 -17.08
N GLN A 188 -16.87 -14.05 -15.78
CA GLN A 188 -17.69 -14.66 -14.75
C GLN A 188 -18.98 -13.87 -14.48
N TYR A 189 -18.87 -12.55 -14.39
CA TYR A 189 -19.98 -11.67 -14.00
C TYR A 189 -20.68 -10.96 -15.17
N LYS A 190 -20.18 -11.09 -16.40
CA LYS A 190 -20.72 -10.47 -17.62
C LYS A 190 -20.83 -8.94 -17.52
N THR A 191 -19.91 -8.30 -16.81
CA THR A 191 -19.84 -6.83 -16.64
C THR A 191 -18.39 -6.42 -16.39
N ASP A 192 -18.12 -5.11 -16.45
CA ASP A 192 -16.83 -4.52 -16.15
C ASP A 192 -16.31 -4.99 -14.77
N TRP A 193 -15.06 -5.47 -14.72
CA TRP A 193 -14.45 -6.00 -13.51
C TRP A 193 -14.45 -5.01 -12.33
N ARG A 194 -14.35 -3.70 -12.62
CA ARG A 194 -14.39 -2.64 -11.59
C ARG A 194 -15.79 -2.56 -10.98
N ARG A 195 -16.85 -2.73 -11.78
CA ARG A 195 -18.23 -2.81 -11.28
C ARG A 195 -18.43 -4.04 -10.40
N VAL A 196 -17.85 -5.17 -10.78
CA VAL A 196 -17.88 -6.38 -9.94
C VAL A 196 -17.32 -6.09 -8.56
N LEU A 197 -16.10 -5.57 -8.51
CA LEU A 197 -15.42 -5.28 -7.24
C LEU A 197 -16.16 -4.24 -6.40
N LEU A 198 -16.63 -3.16 -7.02
CA LEU A 198 -17.39 -2.12 -6.33
C LEU A 198 -18.75 -2.62 -5.81
N SER A 199 -19.41 -3.54 -6.51
CA SER A 199 -20.68 -4.12 -6.07
C SER A 199 -20.52 -5.06 -4.88
N HIS A 200 -19.31 -5.60 -4.67
CA HIS A 200 -18.98 -6.47 -3.55
C HIS A 200 -18.24 -5.74 -2.41
N TYR A 201 -18.53 -4.46 -2.19
CA TYR A 201 -17.88 -3.61 -1.18
C TYR A 201 -18.13 -4.05 0.27
N THR A 202 -19.07 -4.95 0.51
CA THR A 202 -19.33 -5.53 1.84
C THR A 202 -18.40 -6.69 2.19
N LEU A 203 -17.71 -7.25 1.18
CA LEU A 203 -16.67 -8.26 1.39
C LEU A 203 -15.32 -7.59 1.63
N ASP A 204 -14.49 -8.25 2.40
CA ASP A 204 -13.14 -7.78 2.70
C ASP A 204 -12.10 -8.42 1.74
N TRP A 205 -12.37 -8.39 0.42
CA TRP A 205 -11.41 -8.79 -0.60
C TRP A 205 -10.26 -7.78 -0.71
N THR A 206 -9.07 -8.26 -1.09
CA THR A 206 -7.93 -7.40 -1.43
C THR A 206 -7.45 -7.64 -2.86
N GLU A 207 -6.77 -6.64 -3.45
CA GLU A 207 -6.11 -6.79 -4.75
C GLU A 207 -5.15 -7.97 -4.75
N TYR A 208 -4.43 -8.16 -3.65
CA TYR A 208 -3.41 -9.20 -3.52
C TYR A 208 -4.02 -10.60 -3.44
N THR A 209 -5.06 -10.77 -2.62
CA THR A 209 -5.67 -12.09 -2.44
C THR A 209 -6.47 -12.51 -3.68
N LEU A 210 -7.14 -11.58 -4.37
CA LEU A 210 -7.78 -11.84 -5.66
C LEU A 210 -6.76 -12.22 -6.74
N TYR A 211 -5.71 -11.41 -6.87
CA TYR A 211 -4.61 -11.63 -7.81
C TYR A 211 -3.97 -13.01 -7.61
N TRP A 212 -3.62 -13.32 -6.36
CA TRP A 212 -2.93 -14.56 -6.01
C TRP A 212 -3.80 -15.80 -6.25
N LEU A 213 -5.03 -15.79 -5.76
CA LEU A 213 -5.98 -16.91 -5.96
C LEU A 213 -6.25 -17.17 -7.45
N ASN A 214 -6.39 -16.12 -8.25
CA ASN A 214 -6.57 -16.27 -9.68
C ASN A 214 -5.33 -16.89 -10.34
N ALA A 215 -4.14 -16.39 -10.05
CA ALA A 215 -2.89 -16.90 -10.61
C ALA A 215 -2.60 -18.36 -10.18
N GLU A 216 -2.93 -18.70 -8.93
CA GLU A 216 -2.80 -20.06 -8.39
C GLU A 216 -3.70 -21.05 -9.14
N ARG A 217 -4.97 -20.70 -9.36
CA ARG A 217 -5.92 -21.52 -10.11
C ARG A 217 -5.44 -21.80 -11.53
N GLU A 218 -4.86 -20.81 -12.18
CA GLU A 218 -4.34 -20.92 -13.55
C GLU A 218 -2.97 -21.62 -13.62
N GLY A 219 -2.37 -22.01 -12.47
CA GLY A 219 -1.04 -22.63 -12.40
C GLY A 219 0.10 -21.70 -12.82
N LEU A 220 -0.08 -20.38 -12.69
CA LEU A 220 0.83 -19.38 -13.22
C LEU A 220 1.80 -18.81 -12.17
N LEU A 221 1.60 -19.09 -10.87
CA LEU A 221 2.40 -18.48 -9.81
C LEU A 221 3.91 -18.71 -9.99
N GLU A 222 4.33 -19.95 -10.21
CA GLU A 222 5.75 -20.29 -10.34
C GLU A 222 6.42 -19.70 -11.59
N ARG A 223 5.62 -19.32 -12.59
CA ARG A 223 6.10 -18.66 -13.80
C ARG A 223 6.44 -17.19 -13.55
N TYR A 224 5.68 -16.51 -12.69
CA TYR A 224 5.78 -15.06 -12.49
C TYR A 224 6.36 -14.66 -11.14
N HIS A 225 6.39 -15.55 -10.15
CA HIS A 225 6.82 -15.27 -8.79
C HIS A 225 7.91 -16.22 -8.34
N ALA A 226 8.91 -15.68 -7.63
CA ALA A 226 10.01 -16.43 -7.04
C ALA A 226 10.10 -16.20 -5.52
N ARG A 227 10.43 -17.23 -4.78
CA ARG A 227 10.89 -17.13 -3.40
C ARG A 227 12.31 -16.57 -3.38
N PRO A 228 12.70 -15.79 -2.34
CA PRO A 228 14.10 -15.43 -2.18
C PRO A 228 14.95 -16.69 -2.05
N GLY A 229 16.07 -16.72 -2.76
CA GLY A 229 17.06 -17.75 -2.63
C GLY A 229 17.93 -17.59 -1.38
N PRO A 230 18.83 -18.55 -1.08
CA PRO A 230 19.77 -18.43 0.03
C PRO A 230 20.60 -17.16 -0.06
N GLY A 231 20.62 -16.38 1.02
CA GLY A 231 21.34 -15.10 1.09
C GLY A 231 20.68 -13.92 0.35
N GLN A 232 19.53 -14.12 -0.28
CA GLN A 232 18.73 -13.02 -0.86
C GLN A 232 17.78 -12.45 0.19
N ARG A 233 17.57 -11.12 0.13
CA ARG A 233 16.61 -10.46 1.01
C ARG A 233 15.19 -10.69 0.52
N THR A 234 14.25 -10.72 1.46
CA THR A 234 12.81 -10.70 1.17
C THR A 234 12.32 -9.28 0.85
N LEU A 235 11.08 -9.11 0.43
CA LEU A 235 10.52 -7.77 0.25
C LEU A 235 10.29 -7.06 1.58
N HIS A 236 9.89 -7.78 2.64
CA HIS A 236 9.50 -7.16 3.90
C HIS A 236 10.49 -7.47 5.01
N ALA A 237 10.88 -6.45 5.76
CA ALA A 237 11.54 -6.61 7.03
C ALA A 237 10.57 -7.19 8.08
N ALA A 238 11.09 -8.03 8.96
CA ALA A 238 10.30 -8.77 9.95
C ALA A 238 9.49 -7.87 10.90
N GLU A 239 9.93 -6.63 11.14
CA GLU A 239 9.35 -5.75 12.15
C GLU A 239 8.81 -4.46 11.53
N SER A 240 7.56 -4.49 11.02
CA SER A 240 6.83 -3.28 10.66
C SER A 240 5.92 -2.82 11.81
N VAL A 241 5.60 -1.53 11.87
CA VAL A 241 4.72 -0.95 12.89
C VAL A 241 3.28 -0.94 12.38
N TRP A 242 2.50 -1.92 12.80
CA TRP A 242 1.11 -2.09 12.38
C TRP A 242 0.12 -1.45 13.35
N TYR A 243 0.49 -1.27 14.62
CA TYR A 243 -0.35 -0.70 15.67
C TYR A 243 0.44 0.37 16.45
N VAL A 244 -0.26 1.33 17.02
CA VAL A 244 0.36 2.49 17.72
C VAL A 244 1.23 2.09 18.91
N ASP A 245 0.84 1.06 19.63
CA ASP A 245 1.57 0.53 20.79
C ASP A 245 2.91 -0.09 20.40
N MET A 246 3.03 -0.66 19.19
CA MET A 246 4.30 -1.19 18.69
C MET A 246 5.38 -0.11 18.55
N MET A 247 5.00 1.18 18.41
CA MET A 247 5.96 2.28 18.23
C MET A 247 6.92 2.48 19.40
N GLN A 248 6.49 2.16 20.62
CA GLN A 248 7.32 2.30 21.82
C GLN A 248 8.51 1.34 21.80
N ASP A 249 8.25 0.10 21.42
CA ASP A 249 9.24 -0.99 21.39
C ASP A 249 9.94 -1.11 20.03
N TRP A 250 9.53 -0.30 19.04
CA TRP A 250 10.10 -0.35 17.70
C TRP A 250 11.54 0.12 17.68
N ASP A 251 12.43 -0.81 17.44
CA ASP A 251 13.86 -0.55 17.25
C ASP A 251 14.22 -0.51 15.77
N ALA A 252 14.27 0.70 15.20
CA ALA A 252 14.60 0.89 13.79
C ALA A 252 15.98 0.30 13.38
N ARG A 253 16.94 0.16 14.31
CA ARG A 253 18.27 -0.43 14.02
C ARG A 253 18.16 -1.82 13.40
N ARG A 254 17.16 -2.60 13.82
CA ARG A 254 16.96 -3.97 13.32
C ARG A 254 16.66 -4.02 11.83
N HIS A 255 16.02 -2.99 11.28
CA HIS A 255 15.73 -2.93 9.85
C HIS A 255 16.98 -2.67 9.00
N PHE A 256 17.95 -1.94 9.54
CA PHE A 256 19.18 -1.54 8.84
C PHE A 256 20.38 -2.40 9.19
N ALA A 257 20.22 -3.39 10.05
CA ALA A 257 21.26 -4.36 10.38
C ALA A 257 21.58 -5.22 9.15
N LEU A 258 22.85 -5.62 9.00
CA LEU A 258 23.28 -6.47 7.89
C LEU A 258 22.54 -7.81 7.86
N GLU A 259 22.14 -8.29 9.01
CA GLU A 259 21.39 -9.54 9.21
C GLU A 259 19.89 -9.40 8.89
N SER A 260 19.39 -8.16 8.74
CA SER A 260 17.99 -7.95 8.35
C SER A 260 17.76 -8.53 6.97
N ASP A 261 16.70 -9.29 6.81
CA ASP A 261 16.37 -9.99 5.58
C ASP A 261 15.39 -9.22 4.66
N GLY A 262 14.87 -8.08 5.10
CA GLY A 262 13.88 -7.31 4.36
C GLY A 262 14.44 -6.12 3.60
N LEU A 263 13.84 -5.79 2.44
CA LEU A 263 14.15 -4.60 1.65
C LEU A 263 13.30 -3.39 2.04
N PHE A 264 12.12 -3.63 2.61
CA PHE A 264 11.16 -2.58 2.96
C PHE A 264 10.54 -2.82 4.33
N ALA A 265 10.15 -1.73 4.99
CA ALA A 265 9.34 -1.76 6.20
C ALA A 265 8.18 -0.75 6.09
N VAL A 266 7.21 -0.87 7.00
CA VAL A 266 5.99 -0.06 7.03
C VAL A 266 5.80 0.53 8.43
N VAL A 267 5.43 1.82 8.49
CA VAL A 267 4.81 2.41 9.70
C VAL A 267 3.40 2.83 9.32
N GLN A 268 2.44 1.97 9.63
CA GLN A 268 1.09 2.02 9.08
C GLN A 268 0.37 3.33 9.36
N SER A 269 -0.24 3.90 8.33
CA SER A 269 -0.87 5.24 8.35
C SER A 269 -2.05 5.35 9.30
N ASN A 270 -2.78 4.25 9.56
CA ASN A 270 -3.92 4.22 10.47
C ASN A 270 -3.52 4.27 11.96
N THR A 271 -2.23 4.13 12.29
CA THR A 271 -1.71 4.25 13.66
C THR A 271 -1.75 5.70 14.17
N HIS A 272 -1.91 6.68 13.28
CA HIS A 272 -1.82 8.10 13.58
C HIS A 272 -0.45 8.56 14.11
N ILE A 273 0.58 7.73 14.00
CA ILE A 273 1.97 8.11 14.25
C ILE A 273 2.35 9.19 13.22
N SER A 274 2.86 10.32 13.71
CA SER A 274 3.22 11.43 12.81
C SER A 274 4.50 11.12 12.03
N PRO A 275 4.66 11.66 10.80
CA PRO A 275 5.90 11.56 10.05
C PRO A 275 7.13 12.02 10.84
N GLN A 276 6.99 13.04 11.69
CA GLN A 276 8.07 13.54 12.56
C GLN A 276 8.56 12.46 13.53
N GLN A 277 7.65 11.74 14.19
CA GLN A 277 8.03 10.64 15.09
C GLN A 277 8.73 9.50 14.34
N VAL A 278 8.33 9.23 13.09
CA VAL A 278 9.02 8.25 12.24
C VAL A 278 10.41 8.75 11.87
N VAL A 279 10.53 10.01 11.46
CA VAL A 279 11.83 10.63 11.12
C VAL A 279 12.81 10.61 12.30
N GLU A 280 12.36 10.87 13.54
CA GLU A 280 13.20 10.75 14.73
C GLU A 280 13.86 9.39 14.87
N LYS A 281 13.17 8.32 14.48
CA LYS A 281 13.70 6.95 14.51
C LYS A 281 14.58 6.61 13.29
N LEU A 282 14.28 7.18 12.12
CA LEU A 282 14.92 6.81 10.85
C LEU A 282 16.10 7.71 10.46
N SER A 283 16.15 8.96 10.94
CA SER A 283 17.20 9.93 10.58
C SER A 283 18.65 9.48 10.86
N PRO A 284 18.94 8.56 11.80
CA PRO A 284 20.29 8.03 11.94
C PRO A 284 20.77 7.17 10.77
N TYR A 285 19.88 6.68 9.90
CA TYR A 285 20.19 5.69 8.86
C TYR A 285 20.23 6.28 7.46
N PHE A 286 19.44 7.32 7.20
CA PHE A 286 19.46 8.04 5.92
C PHE A 286 18.91 9.46 6.10
N PRO A 287 19.32 10.41 5.24
CA PRO A 287 18.84 11.79 5.30
C PRO A 287 17.37 11.88 4.91
N ILE A 288 16.56 12.52 5.75
CA ILE A 288 15.12 12.72 5.50
C ILE A 288 14.80 14.22 5.65
N THR A 289 14.16 14.77 4.62
CA THR A 289 13.66 16.16 4.67
C THR A 289 12.14 16.12 4.50
N LEU A 290 11.41 16.56 5.50
CA LEU A 290 9.97 16.72 5.42
C LEU A 290 9.64 18.09 4.83
N GLN A 291 8.82 18.12 3.78
CA GLN A 291 8.26 19.33 3.23
C GLN A 291 7.20 19.92 4.18
N PRO A 292 7.04 21.24 4.23
CA PRO A 292 5.89 21.85 4.89
C PRO A 292 4.61 21.50 4.10
N TYR A 293 3.66 20.83 4.73
CA TYR A 293 2.36 20.52 4.14
C TYR A 293 1.22 21.00 5.04
N LYS A 294 0.09 21.32 4.40
CA LYS A 294 -1.11 21.74 5.13
C LYS A 294 -1.90 20.49 5.55
N ARG A 295 -1.93 20.23 6.84
CA ARG A 295 -2.92 19.31 7.41
C ARG A 295 -4.33 19.85 7.20
N ASP A 296 -5.28 19.00 6.84
CA ASP A 296 -6.69 19.37 6.79
C ASP A 296 -7.16 19.82 8.19
N LYS A 297 -7.41 21.13 8.35
CA LYS A 297 -7.79 21.73 9.66
C LYS A 297 -9.11 21.15 10.18
N ALA A 298 -10.03 20.76 9.31
CA ALA A 298 -11.30 20.15 9.70
C ALA A 298 -11.08 18.79 10.41
N PHE A 299 -10.01 18.10 10.08
CA PHE A 299 -9.62 16.85 10.73
C PHE A 299 -8.99 17.09 12.11
N ALA A 300 -8.08 18.05 12.24
CA ALA A 300 -7.43 18.38 13.53
C ALA A 300 -8.47 18.81 14.58
N LEU A 301 -9.49 19.57 14.18
CA LEU A 301 -10.60 19.95 15.06
C LEU A 301 -11.47 18.74 15.45
N ARG A 302 -11.82 17.84 14.53
CA ARG A 302 -12.59 16.63 14.83
C ARG A 302 -11.85 15.64 15.73
N VAL A 303 -10.53 15.52 15.59
CA VAL A 303 -9.70 14.69 16.49
C VAL A 303 -9.66 15.29 17.88
N ALA A 304 -9.48 16.61 18.01
CA ALA A 304 -9.53 17.29 19.31
C ALA A 304 -10.90 17.15 19.99
N GLU A 305 -11.99 17.21 19.23
CA GLU A 305 -13.37 16.99 19.72
C GLU A 305 -13.60 15.54 20.16
N LEU A 306 -13.14 14.56 19.38
CA LEU A 306 -13.23 13.13 19.73
C LEU A 306 -12.38 12.79 20.96
N TYR A 307 -11.15 13.31 21.04
CA TYR A 307 -10.28 13.11 22.20
C TYR A 307 -10.92 13.74 23.46
N SER A 308 -11.47 14.96 23.34
CA SER A 308 -12.17 15.62 24.43
C SER A 308 -13.48 14.89 24.82
N ALA A 309 -14.15 14.23 23.89
CA ALA A 309 -15.36 13.42 24.17
C ALA A 309 -15.01 12.09 24.87
N VAL A 310 -13.92 11.42 24.45
CA VAL A 310 -13.41 10.20 25.08
C VAL A 310 -12.92 10.49 26.49
N VAL A 311 -12.13 11.55 26.67
CA VAL A 311 -11.65 12.00 27.98
C VAL A 311 -12.81 12.39 28.89
N ARG A 312 -13.82 13.11 28.38
CA ARG A 312 -15.03 13.44 29.15
C ARG A 312 -15.87 12.21 29.53
N ARG A 313 -15.94 11.19 28.66
CA ARG A 313 -16.60 9.90 29.01
C ARG A 313 -15.82 9.11 30.06
N ALA A 314 -14.48 9.04 29.95
CA ALA A 314 -13.64 8.40 30.94
C ALA A 314 -13.76 9.09 32.31
N PHE A 315 -13.71 10.43 32.38
CA PHE A 315 -13.93 11.19 33.62
C PHE A 315 -15.34 11.03 34.22
N LYS A 316 -16.39 10.92 33.38
CA LYS A 316 -17.75 10.61 33.87
C LYS A 316 -17.85 9.19 34.41
N GLY A 317 -17.16 8.21 33.81
CA GLY A 317 -17.08 6.84 34.30
C GLY A 317 -16.38 6.75 35.67
N VAL A 318 -15.26 7.46 35.82
CA VAL A 318 -14.49 7.52 37.07
C VAL A 318 -15.30 8.22 38.19
N ARG A 319 -16.02 9.32 37.90
CA ARG A 319 -16.90 9.97 38.87
C ARG A 319 -18.06 9.07 39.33
N LYS A 320 -18.59 8.19 38.46
CA LYS A 320 -19.63 7.22 38.86
C LYS A 320 -19.08 6.10 39.74
N LEU A 321 -17.80 5.76 39.64
CA LEU A 321 -17.14 4.73 40.46
C LEU A 321 -16.71 5.24 41.84
N PHE A 322 -16.42 6.53 41.98
CA PHE A 322 -15.96 7.13 43.25
C PHE A 322 -16.99 8.06 43.93
N GLY A 323 -18.18 8.14 43.38
CA GLY A 323 -19.29 8.96 43.90
C GLY A 323 -20.40 8.13 44.56
N ARG A 324 -20.01 7.21 45.49
CA ARG A 324 -20.88 6.66 46.53
C ARG A 324 -20.25 6.90 47.88
#